data_129853c3d20c849e34a9c133a5fcd706
#
_entry.id   129853c3d20c849e34a9c133a5fcd706
#
_cell.length_a   1.000
_cell.length_b   1.000
_cell.length_c   1.000
_cell.angle_alpha   90.00
_cell.angle_beta   90.00
_cell.angle_gamma   90.00
#
_symmetry.space_group_name_H-M   'P 1'
#
loop_
_entity.id
_entity.type
_entity.pdbx_description
1 polymer ?
#
loop_
_entity_poly.entity_id
_entity_poly.type
_entity_poly.pdbx_seq_one_letter_code
_entity_poly.pdbx_strand_id
1 'polypeptide(L)'
;MDAGVLDRGRKCAFMIRTLNRPSWIVVAAVIITTVAGCGKSESPQVAAEQLQQSYEKVDAPIKQDVAQATAALRSGDYAAAIITMERVTRMQPVDEAQKQAVSVIIQQTRQAVKQNPKLNSPELYKAMSDLVIRVHGEN
;
A
#
# COMPACT_ATOMS: atom_id res chain seq x y z
N MET A 1 -44.53 28.27 -34.55
CA MET A 1 -44.74 28.63 -33.13
C MET A 1 -43.48 28.12 -32.45
N ASP A 2 -42.47 28.91 -32.50
CA ASP A 2 -41.91 29.81 -31.47
C ASP A 2 -41.20 29.02 -30.42
N ALA A 3 -39.95 29.10 -30.41
CA ALA A 3 -38.97 30.11 -30.01
C ALA A 3 -38.40 29.80 -28.62
N GLY A 4 -37.12 29.93 -28.52
CA GLY A 4 -36.39 30.49 -27.41
C GLY A 4 -35.16 29.66 -27.06
N VAL A 5 -33.98 29.85 -27.64
CA VAL A 5 -33.00 30.92 -27.41
C VAL A 5 -32.57 31.04 -25.93
N LEU A 6 -31.31 30.80 -25.76
CA LEU A 6 -30.29 31.57 -25.02
C LEU A 6 -29.23 30.61 -24.44
N ASP A 7 -28.14 30.34 -25.12
CA ASP A 7 -26.87 31.07 -25.11
C ASP A 7 -26.60 31.82 -23.81
N ARG A 8 -25.64 31.34 -23.10
CA ARG A 8 -24.76 32.17 -22.29
C ARG A 8 -23.40 31.53 -22.12
N GLY A 9 -22.54 31.82 -23.08
CA GLY A 9 -21.10 31.63 -22.93
C GLY A 9 -20.55 32.37 -21.70
N ARG A 10 -19.67 31.71 -20.99
CA ARG A 10 -18.66 32.41 -20.17
C ARG A 10 -17.30 31.87 -20.54
N LYS A 11 -16.70 32.56 -21.48
CA LYS A 11 -15.26 32.53 -21.70
C LYS A 11 -14.61 33.15 -20.47
N CYS A 12 -14.00 32.33 -19.62
CA CYS A 12 -13.00 32.83 -18.70
C CYS A 12 -11.64 32.71 -19.37
N ALA A 13 -11.30 33.78 -20.09
CA ALA A 13 -9.93 34.05 -20.49
C ALA A 13 -9.13 34.35 -19.23
N PHE A 14 -8.35 33.39 -18.76
CA PHE A 14 -7.36 33.63 -17.71
C PHE A 14 -6.07 34.09 -18.38
N MET A 15 -5.87 35.40 -18.35
CA MET A 15 -4.67 36.10 -18.77
C MET A 15 -3.48 35.59 -17.95
N ILE A 16 -2.58 34.88 -18.61
CA ILE A 16 -1.26 34.59 -18.09
C ILE A 16 -0.45 35.89 -18.16
N ARG A 17 -0.32 36.53 -17.03
CA ARG A 17 0.57 37.67 -16.83
C ARG A 17 1.93 37.12 -16.50
N THR A 18 2.82 37.08 -17.51
CA THR A 18 4.24 36.87 -17.35
C THR A 18 4.82 37.98 -16.47
N LEU A 19 5.19 37.66 -15.25
CA LEU A 19 6.10 38.47 -14.46
C LEU A 19 7.44 37.79 -14.36
N ASN A 20 8.32 38.25 -15.23
CA ASN A 20 9.75 38.07 -15.20
C ASN A 20 10.31 38.71 -13.91
N ARG A 21 10.87 37.94 -12.99
CA ARG A 21 11.74 38.45 -11.93
C ARG A 21 12.84 37.44 -11.62
N PRO A 22 14.10 37.92 -11.59
CA PRO A 22 15.27 37.06 -11.46
C PRO A 22 15.56 36.70 -10.01
N SER A 23 16.20 35.52 -9.86
CA SER A 23 17.14 35.12 -8.80
C SER A 23 16.90 35.67 -7.39
N TRP A 24 16.70 34.75 -6.47
CA TRP A 24 17.54 34.64 -5.24
C TRP A 24 17.02 33.45 -4.43
N ILE A 25 17.85 32.47 -4.33
CA ILE A 25 18.04 31.51 -3.26
C ILE A 25 16.91 31.49 -2.22
N VAL A 26 15.99 30.55 -2.34
CA VAL A 26 15.20 30.08 -1.20
C VAL A 26 15.70 28.70 -0.86
N VAL A 27 16.54 28.63 0.17
CA VAL A 27 16.88 27.42 0.91
C VAL A 27 15.56 26.91 1.51
N ALA A 28 14.92 25.97 0.83
CA ALA A 28 13.81 25.24 1.39
C ALA A 28 14.39 24.30 2.45
N ALA A 29 14.32 24.72 3.71
CA ALA A 29 14.55 23.85 4.85
C ALA A 29 13.50 22.75 4.78
N VAL A 30 13.91 21.56 4.35
CA VAL A 30 13.13 20.33 4.47
C VAL A 30 13.05 20.01 5.95
N ILE A 31 11.99 20.47 6.60
CA ILE A 31 11.62 20.01 7.93
C ILE A 31 11.16 18.58 7.77
N ILE A 32 12.08 17.63 7.98
CA ILE A 32 11.75 16.23 8.19
C ILE A 32 11.08 16.18 9.56
N THR A 33 9.78 16.35 9.59
CA THR A 33 8.95 16.00 10.75
C THR A 33 8.94 14.49 10.85
N THR A 34 9.87 13.95 11.63
CA THR A 34 9.77 12.57 12.14
C THR A 34 8.56 12.52 13.06
N VAL A 35 7.42 12.20 12.48
CA VAL A 35 6.23 11.86 13.25
C VAL A 35 6.49 10.49 13.86
N ALA A 36 7.02 10.46 15.07
CA ALA A 36 6.92 9.32 15.97
C ALA A 36 5.42 9.15 16.30
N GLY A 37 4.67 8.52 15.40
CA GLY A 37 3.23 8.30 15.50
C GLY A 37 2.97 6.97 16.18
N CYS A 38 2.59 7.02 17.45
CA CYS A 38 1.89 5.93 18.13
C CYS A 38 0.78 5.33 17.26
N GLY A 39 0.87 4.02 16.96
CA GLY A 39 -0.30 3.16 16.76
C GLY A 39 -1.26 3.46 15.61
N LYS A 40 -0.90 4.23 14.61
CA LYS A 40 -1.69 4.33 13.38
C LYS A 40 -1.45 3.08 12.56
N SER A 41 -2.48 2.25 12.40
CA SER A 41 -2.45 1.19 11.40
C SER A 41 -2.11 1.82 10.04
N GLU A 42 -1.01 1.40 9.47
CA GLU A 42 -0.62 1.85 8.12
C GLU A 42 -1.75 1.52 7.14
N SER A 43 -1.96 2.41 6.17
CA SER A 43 -2.98 2.15 5.15
C SER A 43 -2.60 0.93 4.31
N PRO A 44 -3.56 0.18 3.75
CA PRO A 44 -3.28 -0.96 2.87
C PRO A 44 -2.36 -0.61 1.71
N GLN A 45 -2.37 0.63 1.26
CA GLN A 45 -1.50 1.13 0.19
C GLN A 45 -0.05 1.22 0.64
N VAL A 46 0.23 1.75 1.84
CA VAL A 46 1.58 1.85 2.39
C VAL A 46 2.16 0.45 2.62
N ALA A 47 1.39 -0.48 3.17
CA ALA A 47 1.83 -1.85 3.34
C ALA A 47 2.12 -2.56 2.00
N ALA A 48 1.30 -2.30 0.99
CA ALA A 48 1.51 -2.82 -0.35
C ALA A 48 2.80 -2.29 -0.99
N GLU A 49 3.13 -1.02 -0.78
CA GLU A 49 4.37 -0.41 -1.26
C GLU A 49 5.60 -0.95 -0.51
N GLN A 50 5.54 -1.06 0.81
CA GLN A 50 6.61 -1.66 1.61
C GLN A 50 6.87 -3.11 1.19
N LEU A 51 5.81 -3.90 0.97
CA LEU A 51 5.92 -5.26 0.49
C LEU A 51 6.65 -5.30 -0.86
N GLN A 52 6.23 -4.50 -1.82
CA GLN A 52 6.83 -4.46 -3.15
C GLN A 52 8.30 -4.06 -3.09
N GLN A 53 8.67 -3.07 -2.29
CA GLN A 53 10.05 -2.61 -2.10
C GLN A 53 10.94 -3.69 -1.46
N SER A 54 10.43 -4.39 -0.43
CA SER A 54 11.20 -5.43 0.26
C SER A 54 11.51 -6.65 -0.61
N TYR A 55 10.75 -6.86 -1.70
CA TYR A 55 10.94 -7.96 -2.66
C TYR A 55 11.46 -7.50 -4.04
N GLU A 56 12.08 -6.31 -4.11
CA GLU A 56 12.56 -5.76 -5.39
C GLU A 56 13.69 -6.60 -6.03
N LYS A 57 14.50 -7.27 -5.22
CA LYS A 57 15.71 -7.98 -5.64
C LYS A 57 15.54 -9.49 -5.76
N VAL A 58 14.32 -10.01 -5.70
CA VAL A 58 14.05 -11.45 -5.79
C VAL A 58 13.84 -11.91 -7.24
N ASP A 59 13.76 -13.23 -7.44
CA ASP A 59 13.53 -13.85 -8.75
C ASP A 59 12.15 -13.50 -9.35
N ALA A 60 12.06 -13.55 -10.68
CA ALA A 60 10.86 -13.16 -11.42
C ALA A 60 9.56 -13.88 -10.98
N PRO A 61 9.53 -15.19 -10.70
CA PRO A 61 8.33 -15.87 -10.22
C PRO A 61 7.84 -15.31 -8.88
N ILE A 62 8.77 -15.05 -7.96
CA ILE A 62 8.47 -14.50 -6.64
C ILE A 62 7.96 -13.06 -6.78
N LYS A 63 8.56 -12.24 -7.65
CA LYS A 63 8.06 -10.89 -7.95
C LYS A 63 6.62 -10.91 -8.44
N GLN A 64 6.27 -11.89 -9.27
CA GLN A 64 4.89 -12.02 -9.76
C GLN A 64 3.92 -12.33 -8.62
N ASP A 65 4.26 -13.27 -7.73
CA ASP A 65 3.43 -13.59 -6.57
C ASP A 65 3.31 -12.39 -5.62
N VAL A 66 4.41 -11.69 -5.36
CA VAL A 66 4.39 -10.46 -4.54
C VAL A 66 3.53 -9.37 -5.20
N ALA A 67 3.58 -9.21 -6.51
CA ALA A 67 2.70 -8.27 -7.22
C ALA A 67 1.22 -8.66 -7.09
N GLN A 68 0.88 -9.95 -7.13
CA GLN A 68 -0.48 -10.44 -6.86
C GLN A 68 -0.92 -10.14 -5.43
N ALA A 69 -0.07 -10.43 -4.43
CA ALA A 69 -0.36 -10.10 -3.03
C ALA A 69 -0.56 -8.59 -2.83
N THR A 70 0.28 -7.77 -3.46
CA THR A 70 0.17 -6.31 -3.43
C THR A 70 -1.14 -5.81 -4.04
N ALA A 71 -1.56 -6.37 -5.17
CA ALA A 71 -2.84 -6.04 -5.80
C ALA A 71 -4.03 -6.44 -4.90
N ALA A 72 -3.97 -7.63 -4.29
CA ALA A 72 -4.97 -8.12 -3.34
C ALA A 72 -5.08 -7.20 -2.10
N LEU A 73 -3.96 -6.75 -1.54
CA LEU A 73 -3.96 -5.78 -0.43
C LEU A 73 -4.64 -4.46 -0.82
N ARG A 74 -4.33 -3.92 -1.99
CA ARG A 74 -4.91 -2.67 -2.49
C ARG A 74 -6.42 -2.79 -2.72
N SER A 75 -6.90 -3.96 -3.10
CA SER A 75 -8.33 -4.23 -3.27
C SER A 75 -9.06 -4.61 -1.97
N GLY A 76 -8.32 -4.78 -0.86
CA GLY A 76 -8.88 -5.22 0.42
C GLY A 76 -9.12 -6.73 0.52
N ASP A 77 -8.62 -7.50 -0.45
CA ASP A 77 -8.66 -8.98 -0.39
C ASP A 77 -7.48 -9.50 0.44
N TYR A 78 -7.62 -9.36 1.75
CA TYR A 78 -6.59 -9.79 2.70
C TYR A 78 -6.36 -11.31 2.68
N ALA A 79 -7.39 -12.10 2.37
CA ALA A 79 -7.27 -13.55 2.30
C ALA A 79 -6.34 -13.96 1.16
N ALA A 80 -6.58 -13.46 -0.04
CA ALA A 80 -5.71 -13.72 -1.19
C ALA A 80 -4.27 -13.22 -0.95
N ALA A 81 -4.10 -12.05 -0.34
CA ALA A 81 -2.78 -11.51 -0.01
C ALA A 81 -2.00 -12.42 0.95
N ILE A 82 -2.60 -12.85 2.06
CA ILE A 82 -1.97 -13.71 3.06
C ILE A 82 -1.63 -15.08 2.48
N ILE A 83 -2.55 -15.72 1.75
CA ILE A 83 -2.33 -17.03 1.13
C ILE A 83 -1.19 -16.96 0.10
N THR A 84 -1.14 -15.89 -0.68
CA THR A 84 -0.05 -15.68 -1.64
C THR A 84 1.29 -15.47 -0.94
N MET A 85 1.34 -14.68 0.11
CA MET A 85 2.58 -14.45 0.88
C MET A 85 3.04 -15.69 1.63
N GLU A 86 2.12 -16.52 2.12
CA GLU A 86 2.46 -17.81 2.71
C GLU A 86 3.16 -18.71 1.68
N ARG A 87 2.69 -18.73 0.43
CA ARG A 87 3.36 -19.44 -0.67
C ARG A 87 4.75 -18.87 -0.96
N VAL A 88 4.90 -17.54 -1.04
CA VAL A 88 6.19 -16.86 -1.26
C VAL A 88 7.20 -17.24 -0.19
N THR A 89 6.82 -17.21 1.08
CA THR A 89 7.72 -17.57 2.19
C THR A 89 8.08 -19.05 2.25
N ARG A 90 7.36 -19.92 1.53
CA ARG A 90 7.77 -21.33 1.33
C ARG A 90 8.84 -21.48 0.27
N MET A 91 8.87 -20.59 -0.72
CA MET A 91 9.79 -20.71 -1.86
C MET A 91 11.18 -20.18 -1.56
N GLN A 92 11.31 -19.25 -0.62
CA GLN A 92 12.60 -18.66 -0.24
C GLN A 92 12.65 -18.25 1.23
N PRO A 93 13.85 -18.23 1.85
CA PRO A 93 14.06 -17.59 3.14
C PRO A 93 13.72 -16.10 3.05
N VAL A 94 13.21 -15.54 4.13
CA VAL A 94 12.85 -14.11 4.22
C VAL A 94 13.92 -13.35 5.00
N ASP A 95 14.34 -12.20 4.48
CA ASP A 95 15.23 -11.28 5.19
C ASP A 95 14.45 -10.39 6.19
N GLU A 96 15.16 -9.59 6.97
CA GLU A 96 14.53 -8.76 8.02
C GLU A 96 13.58 -7.69 7.45
N ALA A 97 13.86 -7.11 6.28
CA ALA A 97 12.97 -6.15 5.65
C ALA A 97 11.68 -6.82 5.16
N GLN A 98 11.80 -8.03 4.61
CA GLN A 98 10.68 -8.86 4.19
C GLN A 98 9.85 -9.32 5.39
N LYS A 99 10.50 -9.74 6.50
CA LYS A 99 9.80 -10.09 7.75
C LYS A 99 8.97 -8.92 8.28
N GLN A 100 9.52 -7.71 8.28
CA GLN A 100 8.79 -6.52 8.69
C GLN A 100 7.59 -6.24 7.79
N ALA A 101 7.78 -6.27 6.47
CA ALA A 101 6.69 -6.03 5.52
C ALA A 101 5.56 -7.07 5.69
N VAL A 102 5.90 -8.35 5.84
CA VAL A 102 4.93 -9.41 6.09
C VAL A 102 4.20 -9.21 7.43
N SER A 103 4.91 -8.81 8.47
CA SER A 103 4.32 -8.53 9.79
C SER A 103 3.28 -7.42 9.73
N VAL A 104 3.53 -6.36 8.96
CA VAL A 104 2.56 -5.27 8.73
C VAL A 104 1.30 -5.80 8.08
N ILE A 105 1.42 -6.66 7.06
CA ILE A 105 0.26 -7.27 6.38
C ILE A 105 -0.55 -8.13 7.34
N ILE A 106 0.10 -8.94 8.17
CA ILE A 106 -0.56 -9.76 9.18
C ILE A 106 -1.35 -8.88 10.16
N GLN A 107 -0.77 -7.77 10.63
CA GLN A 107 -1.44 -6.83 11.52
C GLN A 107 -2.65 -6.19 10.87
N GLN A 108 -2.53 -5.74 9.60
CA GLN A 108 -3.65 -5.18 8.86
C GLN A 108 -4.77 -6.19 8.65
N THR A 109 -4.41 -7.42 8.30
CA THR A 109 -5.40 -8.50 8.14
C THR A 109 -6.14 -8.77 9.45
N ARG A 110 -5.43 -8.85 10.59
CA ARG A 110 -6.06 -9.00 11.91
C ARG A 110 -7.00 -7.84 12.23
N GLN A 111 -6.63 -6.63 11.88
CA GLN A 111 -7.49 -5.46 12.08
C GLN A 111 -8.72 -5.50 11.17
N ALA A 112 -8.57 -5.86 9.90
CA ALA A 112 -9.67 -6.01 8.97
C ALA A 112 -10.67 -7.09 9.45
N VAL A 113 -10.18 -8.23 9.94
CA VAL A 113 -11.03 -9.29 10.52
C VAL A 113 -11.76 -8.80 11.78
N LYS A 114 -11.13 -8.00 12.63
CA LYS A 114 -11.81 -7.39 13.80
C LYS A 114 -12.94 -6.45 13.38
N GLN A 115 -12.76 -5.70 12.31
CA GLN A 115 -13.76 -4.78 11.78
C GLN A 115 -14.86 -5.51 10.99
N ASN A 116 -14.50 -6.58 10.31
CA ASN A 116 -15.42 -7.40 9.54
C ASN A 116 -15.17 -8.89 9.82
N PRO A 117 -15.88 -9.48 10.82
CA PRO A 117 -15.72 -10.89 11.18
C PRO A 117 -16.06 -11.89 10.06
N LYS A 118 -16.77 -11.45 9.01
CA LYS A 118 -17.05 -12.30 7.84
C LYS A 118 -15.80 -12.66 7.04
N LEU A 119 -14.72 -11.90 7.19
CA LEU A 119 -13.42 -12.20 6.57
C LEU A 119 -12.71 -13.37 7.26
N ASN A 120 -13.12 -13.74 8.46
CA ASN A 120 -12.49 -14.81 9.23
C ASN A 120 -12.91 -16.17 8.68
N SER A 121 -12.08 -16.76 7.84
CA SER A 121 -12.23 -18.15 7.39
C SER A 121 -11.18 -19.05 8.02
N PRO A 122 -11.43 -20.35 8.15
CA PRO A 122 -10.43 -21.31 8.64
C PRO A 122 -9.14 -21.29 7.81
N GLU A 123 -9.26 -21.11 6.50
CA GLU A 123 -8.13 -21.03 5.55
C GLU A 123 -7.28 -19.81 5.81
N LEU A 124 -7.90 -18.63 5.98
CA LEU A 124 -7.19 -17.40 6.31
C LEU A 124 -6.47 -17.52 7.65
N TYR A 125 -7.16 -18.08 8.68
CA TYR A 125 -6.56 -18.25 10.00
C TYR A 125 -5.35 -19.19 9.94
N LYS A 126 -5.47 -20.31 9.23
CA LYS A 126 -4.37 -21.26 9.01
C LYS A 126 -3.19 -20.60 8.29
N ALA A 127 -3.44 -19.91 7.18
CA ALA A 127 -2.40 -19.24 6.39
C ALA A 127 -1.69 -18.14 7.21
N MET A 128 -2.44 -17.36 8.01
CA MET A 128 -1.83 -16.38 8.93
C MET A 128 -0.95 -17.05 10.01
N SER A 129 -1.40 -18.16 10.57
CA SER A 129 -0.65 -18.89 11.59
C SER A 129 0.65 -19.45 11.00
N ASP A 130 0.57 -20.11 9.85
CA ASP A 130 1.72 -20.67 9.15
C ASP A 130 2.73 -19.56 8.77
N LEU A 131 2.22 -18.40 8.32
CA LEU A 131 3.04 -17.26 7.97
C LEU A 131 3.77 -16.65 9.19
N VAL A 132 3.09 -16.52 10.33
CA VAL A 132 3.69 -16.06 11.58
C VAL A 132 4.81 -16.98 12.03
N ILE A 133 4.59 -18.30 12.00
CA ILE A 133 5.60 -19.30 12.37
C ILE A 133 6.84 -19.18 11.47
N ARG A 134 6.66 -19.02 10.16
CA ARG A 134 7.78 -18.88 9.20
C ARG A 134 8.58 -17.60 9.38
N VAL A 135 7.88 -16.49 9.70
CA VAL A 135 8.52 -15.17 9.82
C VAL A 135 9.21 -15.00 11.18
N HIS A 136 8.67 -15.61 12.24
CA HIS A 136 9.14 -15.41 13.62
C HIS A 136 9.58 -16.68 14.33
N GLY A 137 9.30 -17.86 13.80
CA GLY A 137 9.57 -19.14 14.46
C GLY A 137 10.90 -19.78 14.14
N GLU A 138 11.69 -19.24 13.23
CA GLU A 138 13.04 -19.75 12.90
C GLU A 138 14.10 -19.00 13.74
N ASN A 139 14.16 -19.35 15.03
CA ASN A 139 15.30 -19.02 15.90
C ASN A 139 15.95 -20.30 16.39
#